data_b37f20004dba782a8a65b65ad0370fcd
#
_entry.id   b37f20004dba782a8a65b65ad0370fcd
#
_cell.length_a   1.000
_cell.length_b   1.000
_cell.length_c   1.000
_cell.angle_alpha   90.00
_cell.angle_beta   90.00
_cell.angle_gamma   90.00
#
_symmetry.space_group_name_H-M   'P 1'
#
loop_
_entity.id
_entity.type
_entity.pdbx_description
1 polymer ?
#
loop_
_entity_poly.entity_id
_entity_poly.type
_entity_poly.pdbx_seq_one_letter_code
_entity_poly.pdbx_strand_id
1 'polypeptide(L)'
;MTQSQVHILVVDDERNIRNNLGMVLEAEGYKVDKASNGDDALLQVKAGLYDIVFVDIQMPKMDGLELLRYLRGLRPKMPVVMLTAYGTVSRAVDAMKLGAVDFIEKPFDPKNILLLCEEILQRQKIGMSGTVDELLHLAELARGRKSYTEARVYLKIAIMRDVTRPEPHYQLGELAESEGRTSHAVHYYYMALDAQSTFQPARDALKRLGRLDAADHHP
;
A
#
# COMPACT_ATOMS: atom_id res chain seq x y z
N MET A 1 -9.66 -18.18 19.32
CA MET A 1 -9.23 -16.79 19.53
C MET A 1 -10.06 -15.95 18.59
N THR A 2 -11.01 -15.16 19.09
CA THR A 2 -11.79 -14.23 18.26
C THR A 2 -10.84 -13.19 17.69
N GLN A 3 -10.62 -13.20 16.38
CA GLN A 3 -9.96 -12.09 15.70
C GLN A 3 -10.73 -10.81 16.08
N SER A 4 -10.07 -9.85 16.72
CA SER A 4 -10.69 -8.56 17.00
C SER A 4 -11.05 -7.92 15.65
N GLN A 5 -12.30 -7.50 15.50
CA GLN A 5 -12.78 -6.83 14.30
C GLN A 5 -11.96 -5.56 14.08
N VAL A 6 -11.44 -5.39 12.87
CA VAL A 6 -10.66 -4.19 12.48
C VAL A 6 -11.54 -2.96 12.64
N HIS A 7 -11.02 -1.93 13.29
CA HIS A 7 -11.73 -0.70 13.63
C HIS A 7 -11.14 0.49 12.90
N ILE A 8 -11.94 1.16 12.08
CA ILE A 8 -11.53 2.26 11.21
C ILE A 8 -12.27 3.54 11.59
N LEU A 9 -11.57 4.67 11.61
CA LEU A 9 -12.17 6.00 11.76
C LEU A 9 -12.14 6.74 10.42
N VAL A 10 -13.28 7.32 10.02
CA VAL A 10 -13.40 8.17 8.83
C VAL A 10 -13.69 9.60 9.27
N VAL A 11 -12.79 10.52 8.92
CA VAL A 11 -12.85 11.94 9.28
C VAL A 11 -12.97 12.77 7.99
N ASP A 12 -14.12 13.39 7.80
CA ASP A 12 -14.42 14.20 6.62
C ASP A 12 -15.59 15.14 6.96
N ASP A 13 -15.58 16.41 6.61
CA ASP A 13 -16.67 17.32 6.88
C ASP A 13 -17.86 17.11 5.93
N GLU A 14 -17.61 16.57 4.74
CA GLU A 14 -18.64 16.21 3.77
C GLU A 14 -19.38 14.93 4.15
N ARG A 15 -20.62 15.06 4.58
CA ARG A 15 -21.48 13.94 5.02
C ARG A 15 -21.58 12.81 3.98
N ASN A 16 -21.69 13.17 2.70
CA ASN A 16 -21.86 12.17 1.63
C ASN A 16 -20.59 11.33 1.46
N ILE A 17 -19.41 11.95 1.45
CA ILE A 17 -18.11 11.26 1.32
C ILE A 17 -17.90 10.36 2.53
N ARG A 18 -18.07 10.89 3.73
CA ARG A 18 -17.95 10.15 4.99
C ARG A 18 -18.88 8.94 5.06
N ASN A 19 -20.14 9.08 4.59
CA ASN A 19 -21.08 7.97 4.58
C ASN A 19 -20.74 6.95 3.49
N ASN A 20 -20.41 7.37 2.28
CA ASN A 20 -20.06 6.47 1.19
C ASN A 20 -18.84 5.64 1.53
N LEU A 21 -17.78 6.27 2.07
CA LEU A 21 -16.58 5.55 2.50
C LEU A 21 -16.91 4.59 3.64
N GLY A 22 -17.70 5.03 4.63
CA GLY A 22 -18.15 4.15 5.71
C GLY A 22 -18.92 2.94 5.20
N MET A 23 -19.87 3.11 4.28
CA MET A 23 -20.63 1.99 3.70
C MET A 23 -19.73 0.97 2.97
N VAL A 24 -18.74 1.43 2.22
CA VAL A 24 -17.76 0.56 1.53
C VAL A 24 -16.99 -0.29 2.54
N LEU A 25 -16.49 0.33 3.60
CA LEU A 25 -15.71 -0.36 4.64
C LEU A 25 -16.59 -1.29 5.49
N GLU A 26 -17.78 -0.86 5.86
CA GLU A 26 -18.75 -1.67 6.63
C GLU A 26 -19.19 -2.92 5.84
N ALA A 27 -19.35 -2.81 4.50
CA ALA A 27 -19.71 -3.93 3.64
C ALA A 27 -18.62 -5.03 3.61
N GLU A 28 -17.34 -4.66 3.82
CA GLU A 28 -16.21 -5.59 3.93
C GLU A 28 -16.04 -6.17 5.35
N GLY A 29 -16.92 -5.79 6.27
CA GLY A 29 -16.94 -6.31 7.64
C GLY A 29 -16.09 -5.52 8.63
N TYR A 30 -15.56 -4.36 8.27
CA TYR A 30 -14.85 -3.48 9.21
C TYR A 30 -15.84 -2.77 10.14
N LYS A 31 -15.40 -2.51 11.38
CA LYS A 31 -16.11 -1.60 12.26
C LYS A 31 -15.71 -0.17 11.91
N VAL A 32 -16.69 0.73 11.68
CA VAL A 32 -16.42 2.10 11.24
C VAL A 32 -17.05 3.11 12.16
N ASP A 33 -16.23 3.98 12.73
CA ASP A 33 -16.67 5.21 13.37
C ASP A 33 -16.47 6.39 12.42
N LYS A 34 -17.25 7.44 12.62
CA LYS A 34 -17.30 8.61 11.73
C LYS A 34 -17.16 9.89 12.55
N ALA A 35 -16.26 10.78 12.13
CA ALA A 35 -16.07 12.10 12.70
C ALA A 35 -16.29 13.18 11.63
N SER A 36 -16.95 14.27 11.99
CA SER A 36 -17.27 15.35 11.04
C SER A 36 -16.27 16.52 11.06
N ASN A 37 -15.26 16.46 11.92
CA ASN A 37 -14.22 17.47 12.07
C ASN A 37 -13.05 16.93 12.91
N GLY A 38 -11.95 17.70 12.97
CA GLY A 38 -10.74 17.30 13.69
C GLY A 38 -10.92 17.17 15.20
N ASP A 39 -11.72 18.03 15.84
CA ASP A 39 -11.95 17.98 17.30
C ASP A 39 -12.67 16.70 17.70
N ASP A 40 -13.72 16.33 16.95
CA ASP A 40 -14.47 15.09 17.15
C ASP A 40 -13.56 13.86 16.94
N ALA A 41 -12.73 13.87 15.88
CA ALA A 41 -11.75 12.82 15.64
C ALA A 41 -10.75 12.66 16.79
N LEU A 42 -10.22 13.75 17.33
CA LEU A 42 -9.30 13.72 18.47
C LEU A 42 -9.95 13.16 19.74
N LEU A 43 -11.21 13.49 20.01
CA LEU A 43 -11.96 12.92 21.13
C LEU A 43 -12.12 11.41 20.99
N GLN A 44 -12.48 10.94 19.78
CA GLN A 44 -12.67 9.53 19.50
C GLN A 44 -11.34 8.75 19.60
N VAL A 45 -10.23 9.26 19.05
CA VAL A 45 -8.90 8.63 19.13
C VAL A 45 -8.35 8.60 20.55
N LYS A 46 -8.71 9.57 21.42
CA LYS A 46 -8.36 9.52 22.85
C LYS A 46 -9.15 8.43 23.59
N ALA A 47 -10.41 8.23 23.22
CA ALA A 47 -11.32 7.30 23.88
C ALA A 47 -11.17 5.85 23.39
N GLY A 48 -10.69 5.63 22.15
CA GLY A 48 -10.62 4.32 21.52
C GLY A 48 -9.32 4.04 20.77
N LEU A 49 -9.22 2.81 20.26
CA LEU A 49 -8.14 2.36 19.39
C LEU A 49 -8.69 2.15 17.98
N TYR A 50 -7.95 2.63 17.01
CA TYR A 50 -8.24 2.47 15.60
C TYR A 50 -7.06 1.82 14.89
N ASP A 51 -7.36 0.90 13.99
CA ASP A 51 -6.35 0.23 13.17
C ASP A 51 -5.94 1.09 11.97
N ILE A 52 -6.89 1.89 11.43
CA ILE A 52 -6.66 2.84 10.34
C ILE A 52 -7.51 4.09 10.57
N VAL A 53 -6.99 5.27 10.24
CA VAL A 53 -7.75 6.53 10.22
C VAL A 53 -7.66 7.15 8.83
N PHE A 54 -8.81 7.39 8.19
CA PHE A 54 -8.93 8.19 6.97
C PHE A 54 -9.24 9.62 7.35
N VAL A 55 -8.50 10.59 6.81
CA VAL A 55 -8.63 12.02 7.16
C VAL A 55 -8.69 12.86 5.89
N ASP A 56 -9.77 13.63 5.71
CA ASP A 56 -9.78 14.66 4.68
C ASP A 56 -8.76 15.76 4.97
N ILE A 57 -8.03 16.20 3.94
CA ILE A 57 -7.08 17.29 4.07
C ILE A 57 -7.79 18.62 4.30
N GLN A 58 -8.91 18.85 3.60
CA GLN A 58 -9.60 20.14 3.58
C GLN A 58 -10.83 20.12 4.49
N MET A 59 -10.65 20.47 5.74
CA MET A 59 -11.76 20.61 6.70
C MET A 59 -11.76 22.01 7.32
N PRO A 60 -12.94 22.54 7.70
CA PRO A 60 -13.04 23.82 8.39
C PRO A 60 -12.47 23.71 9.82
N LYS A 61 -11.97 24.83 10.35
CA LYS A 61 -11.38 25.03 11.68
C LYS A 61 -10.01 24.34 11.84
N MET A 62 -9.98 23.04 11.89
CA MET A 62 -8.75 22.22 11.96
C MET A 62 -8.61 21.47 10.64
N ASP A 63 -7.59 21.80 9.85
CA ASP A 63 -7.32 21.07 8.61
C ASP A 63 -6.70 19.67 8.88
N GLY A 64 -6.77 18.78 7.88
CA GLY A 64 -6.33 17.41 8.04
C GLY A 64 -4.84 17.26 8.33
N LEU A 65 -3.99 18.20 7.88
CA LEU A 65 -2.55 18.17 8.19
C LEU A 65 -2.29 18.55 9.65
N GLU A 66 -3.04 19.50 10.18
CA GLU A 66 -3.00 19.85 11.59
C GLU A 66 -3.48 18.69 12.45
N LEU A 67 -4.61 18.06 12.09
CA LEU A 67 -5.09 16.84 12.76
C LEU A 67 -4.04 15.74 12.73
N LEU A 68 -3.38 15.50 11.58
CA LEU A 68 -2.32 14.50 11.46
C LEU A 68 -1.18 14.74 12.46
N ARG A 69 -0.74 16.00 12.67
CA ARG A 69 0.30 16.32 13.66
C ARG A 69 -0.14 15.94 15.08
N TYR A 70 -1.38 16.26 15.46
CA TYR A 70 -1.93 15.84 16.76
C TYR A 70 -2.01 14.32 16.90
N LEU A 71 -2.48 13.63 15.86
CA LEU A 71 -2.56 12.16 15.85
C LEU A 71 -1.18 11.52 15.99
N ARG A 72 -0.14 12.08 15.36
CA ARG A 72 1.24 11.60 15.50
C ARG A 72 1.77 11.79 16.92
N GLY A 73 1.41 12.87 17.61
CA GLY A 73 1.73 13.06 19.01
C GLY A 73 1.04 12.07 19.95
N LEU A 74 -0.22 11.74 19.67
CA LEU A 74 -1.03 10.83 20.49
C LEU A 74 -0.75 9.35 20.22
N ARG A 75 -0.63 8.98 18.95
CA ARG A 75 -0.52 7.60 18.44
C ARG A 75 0.50 7.53 17.29
N PRO A 76 1.82 7.57 17.57
CA PRO A 76 2.85 7.70 16.54
C PRO A 76 2.81 6.61 15.45
N LYS A 77 2.37 5.39 15.82
CA LYS A 77 2.34 4.22 14.92
C LYS A 77 0.98 3.96 14.26
N MET A 78 -0.06 4.73 14.61
CA MET A 78 -1.40 4.54 14.04
C MET A 78 -1.40 4.93 12.56
N PRO A 79 -1.80 4.07 11.63
CA PRO A 79 -1.90 4.40 10.21
C PRO A 79 -2.92 5.51 9.97
N VAL A 80 -2.48 6.58 9.30
CA VAL A 80 -3.35 7.67 8.83
C VAL A 80 -3.20 7.78 7.33
N VAL A 81 -4.32 7.66 6.63
CA VAL A 81 -4.45 7.84 5.17
C VAL A 81 -5.14 9.18 4.93
N MET A 82 -4.56 10.01 4.07
CA MET A 82 -5.14 11.30 3.74
C MET A 82 -6.09 11.19 2.54
N LEU A 83 -7.25 11.80 2.65
CA LEU A 83 -8.17 12.00 1.53
C LEU A 83 -7.92 13.39 0.95
N THR A 84 -7.75 13.51 -0.36
CA THR A 84 -7.41 14.78 -0.99
C THR A 84 -8.27 15.06 -2.22
N ALA A 85 -8.69 16.31 -2.40
CA ALA A 85 -9.33 16.72 -3.65
C ALA A 85 -8.31 16.88 -4.77
N TYR A 86 -8.78 16.78 -6.01
CA TYR A 86 -7.97 16.97 -7.22
C TYR A 86 -7.17 18.29 -7.17
N GLY A 87 -5.87 18.22 -7.50
CA GLY A 87 -5.01 19.42 -7.58
C GLY A 87 -4.25 19.78 -6.30
N THR A 88 -4.33 19.00 -5.23
CA THR A 88 -3.63 19.28 -3.96
C THR A 88 -2.41 18.39 -3.73
N VAL A 89 -1.71 18.01 -4.80
CA VAL A 89 -0.52 17.12 -4.73
C VAL A 89 0.56 17.65 -3.77
N SER A 90 0.75 18.97 -3.69
CA SER A 90 1.71 19.57 -2.74
C SER A 90 1.34 19.24 -1.28
N ARG A 91 0.05 19.29 -0.93
CA ARG A 91 -0.42 18.97 0.43
C ARG A 91 -0.33 17.47 0.74
N ALA A 92 -0.50 16.61 -0.27
CA ALA A 92 -0.26 15.17 -0.12
C ALA A 92 1.22 14.88 0.20
N VAL A 93 2.16 15.57 -0.45
CA VAL A 93 3.60 15.46 -0.14
C VAL A 93 3.88 15.92 1.30
N ASP A 94 3.27 17.01 1.76
CA ASP A 94 3.44 17.49 3.14
C ASP A 94 2.85 16.48 4.14
N ALA A 95 1.72 15.85 3.83
CA ALA A 95 1.16 14.78 4.64
C ALA A 95 2.11 13.58 4.79
N MET A 96 2.75 13.15 3.70
CA MET A 96 3.73 12.05 3.74
C MET A 96 4.93 12.40 4.60
N LYS A 97 5.45 13.66 4.54
CA LYS A 97 6.53 14.14 5.40
C LYS A 97 6.13 14.17 6.88
N LEU A 98 4.85 14.41 7.18
CA LEU A 98 4.29 14.38 8.53
C LEU A 98 3.98 12.96 9.02
N GLY A 99 4.25 11.94 8.19
CA GLY A 99 4.10 10.54 8.56
C GLY A 99 2.73 9.93 8.21
N ALA A 100 1.95 10.50 7.30
CA ALA A 100 0.85 9.77 6.69
C ALA A 100 1.40 8.50 6.01
N VAL A 101 0.63 7.41 6.05
CA VAL A 101 1.08 6.16 5.42
C VAL A 101 0.77 6.15 3.94
N ASP A 102 -0.27 6.89 3.51
CA ASP A 102 -0.64 7.07 2.11
C ASP A 102 -1.64 8.23 1.94
N PHE A 103 -1.99 8.51 0.68
CA PHE A 103 -3.09 9.42 0.35
C PHE A 103 -3.94 8.85 -0.79
N ILE A 104 -5.22 9.24 -0.83
CA ILE A 104 -6.18 8.84 -1.85
C ILE A 104 -6.87 10.09 -2.40
N GLU A 105 -6.89 10.19 -3.72
CA GLU A 105 -7.54 11.30 -4.42
C GLU A 105 -9.05 11.06 -4.54
N LYS A 106 -9.84 12.12 -4.26
CA LYS A 106 -11.29 12.13 -4.48
C LYS A 106 -11.60 12.55 -5.94
N PRO A 107 -12.53 11.90 -6.64
CA PRO A 107 -13.34 10.77 -6.20
C PRO A 107 -12.54 9.46 -6.21
N PHE A 108 -12.73 8.61 -5.21
CA PHE A 108 -12.00 7.36 -5.05
C PHE A 108 -12.79 6.14 -5.53
N ASP A 109 -12.06 5.16 -6.07
CA ASP A 109 -12.59 3.84 -6.37
C ASP A 109 -12.66 3.01 -5.08
N PRO A 110 -13.85 2.45 -4.71
CA PRO A 110 -13.99 1.55 -3.57
C PRO A 110 -12.94 0.43 -3.52
N LYS A 111 -12.60 -0.14 -4.67
CA LYS A 111 -11.58 -1.20 -4.76
C LYS A 111 -10.21 -0.73 -4.27
N ASN A 112 -9.81 0.49 -4.61
CA ASN A 112 -8.52 1.04 -4.18
C ASN A 112 -8.48 1.27 -2.66
N ILE A 113 -9.61 1.68 -2.06
CA ILE A 113 -9.74 1.82 -0.60
C ILE A 113 -9.52 0.47 0.08
N LEU A 114 -10.21 -0.59 -0.38
CA LEU A 114 -10.14 -1.91 0.23
C LEU A 114 -8.74 -2.52 0.10
N LEU A 115 -8.13 -2.42 -1.08
CA LEU A 115 -6.74 -2.89 -1.29
C LEU A 115 -5.76 -2.17 -0.37
N LEU A 116 -5.93 -0.85 -0.17
CA LEU A 116 -5.06 -0.09 0.74
C LEU A 116 -5.27 -0.51 2.20
N CYS A 117 -6.53 -0.72 2.63
CA CYS A 117 -6.80 -1.23 3.98
C CYS A 117 -6.10 -2.57 4.21
N GLU A 118 -6.27 -3.52 3.28
CA GLU A 118 -5.66 -4.84 3.38
C GLU A 118 -4.13 -4.73 3.47
N GLU A 119 -3.51 -3.92 2.63
CA GLU A 119 -2.07 -3.70 2.65
C GLU A 119 -1.58 -3.11 3.98
N ILE A 120 -2.24 -2.07 4.52
CA ILE A 120 -1.87 -1.46 5.80
C ILE A 120 -1.99 -2.50 6.94
N LEU A 121 -3.06 -3.28 6.96
CA LEU A 121 -3.28 -4.31 7.98
C LEU A 121 -2.24 -5.45 7.89
N GLN A 122 -1.87 -5.84 6.68
CA GLN A 122 -0.80 -6.82 6.47
C GLN A 122 0.55 -6.29 6.94
N ARG A 123 0.90 -5.03 6.63
CA ARG A 123 2.11 -4.38 7.15
C ARG A 123 2.18 -4.41 8.68
N GLN A 124 1.07 -4.14 9.37
CA GLN A 124 1.02 -4.19 10.82
C GLN A 124 1.27 -5.60 11.37
N LYS A 125 0.71 -6.63 10.72
CA LYS A 125 0.90 -8.04 11.11
C LYS A 125 2.32 -8.52 10.89
N ILE A 126 2.91 -8.16 9.74
CA ILE A 126 4.22 -8.65 9.30
C ILE A 126 5.35 -7.96 10.07
N GLY A 127 5.22 -6.67 10.35
CA GLY A 127 6.28 -5.88 10.95
C GLY A 127 7.60 -6.01 10.16
N MET A 128 8.76 -5.90 10.84
CA MET A 128 10.07 -6.13 10.20
C MET A 128 10.47 -7.61 10.08
N SER A 129 9.62 -8.56 10.49
CA SER A 129 9.90 -10.01 10.53
C SER A 129 9.16 -10.83 9.47
N GLY A 130 8.48 -10.20 8.53
CA GLY A 130 7.70 -10.89 7.49
C GLY A 130 8.51 -11.89 6.65
N THR A 131 7.86 -12.99 6.27
CA THR A 131 8.41 -13.99 5.33
C THR A 131 8.47 -13.44 3.91
N VAL A 132 9.24 -14.09 3.03
CA VAL A 132 9.28 -13.73 1.61
C VAL A 132 7.90 -13.79 0.98
N ASP A 133 7.09 -14.80 1.30
CA ASP A 133 5.75 -14.97 0.74
C ASP A 133 4.78 -13.84 1.17
N GLU A 134 4.85 -13.41 2.42
CA GLU A 134 4.09 -12.25 2.90
C GLU A 134 4.49 -10.95 2.21
N LEU A 135 5.80 -10.75 1.97
CA LEU A 135 6.31 -9.59 1.25
C LEU A 135 5.92 -9.60 -0.23
N LEU A 136 5.90 -10.78 -0.87
CA LEU A 136 5.40 -10.94 -2.24
C LEU A 136 3.90 -10.59 -2.32
N HIS A 137 3.11 -11.05 -1.34
CA HIS A 137 1.68 -10.71 -1.27
C HIS A 137 1.46 -9.19 -1.11
N LEU A 138 2.21 -8.52 -0.24
CA LEU A 138 2.15 -7.06 -0.11
C LEU A 138 2.53 -6.33 -1.40
N ALA A 139 3.55 -6.82 -2.11
CA ALA A 139 3.94 -6.25 -3.40
C ALA A 139 2.81 -6.38 -4.44
N GLU A 140 2.08 -7.50 -4.43
CA GLU A 140 0.94 -7.72 -5.31
C GLU A 140 -0.22 -6.79 -4.99
N LEU A 141 -0.58 -6.61 -3.72
CA LEU A 141 -1.59 -5.64 -3.27
C LEU A 141 -1.24 -4.22 -3.70
N ALA A 142 0.01 -3.80 -3.50
CA ALA A 142 0.49 -2.49 -3.94
C ALA A 142 0.41 -2.31 -5.47
N ARG A 143 0.73 -3.36 -6.24
CA ARG A 143 0.55 -3.36 -7.71
C ARG A 143 -0.91 -3.22 -8.10
N GLY A 144 -1.82 -3.92 -7.42
CA GLY A 144 -3.26 -3.89 -7.70
C GLY A 144 -3.85 -2.48 -7.60
N ARG A 145 -3.35 -1.65 -6.70
CA ARG A 145 -3.73 -0.22 -6.59
C ARG A 145 -2.78 0.75 -7.29
N LYS A 146 -1.88 0.25 -8.15
CA LYS A 146 -0.91 1.00 -8.95
C LYS A 146 0.17 1.75 -8.11
N SER A 147 0.42 1.34 -6.89
CA SER A 147 1.50 1.88 -6.04
C SER A 147 2.83 1.17 -6.34
N TYR A 148 3.37 1.40 -7.53
CA TYR A 148 4.56 0.69 -8.03
C TYR A 148 5.82 0.94 -7.21
N THR A 149 5.96 2.14 -6.62
CA THR A 149 7.10 2.46 -5.74
C THR A 149 7.09 1.59 -4.49
N GLU A 150 5.94 1.39 -3.89
CA GLU A 150 5.75 0.54 -2.73
C GLU A 150 5.97 -0.94 -3.03
N ALA A 151 5.38 -1.44 -4.11
CA ALA A 151 5.61 -2.80 -4.58
C ALA A 151 7.11 -3.08 -4.71
N ARG A 152 7.87 -2.14 -5.28
CA ARG A 152 9.33 -2.26 -5.42
C ARG A 152 10.04 -2.32 -4.06
N VAL A 153 9.57 -1.59 -3.05
CA VAL A 153 10.15 -1.64 -1.69
C VAL A 153 9.97 -3.03 -1.10
N TYR A 154 8.77 -3.61 -1.15
CA TYR A 154 8.53 -4.96 -0.64
C TYR A 154 9.36 -6.02 -1.34
N LEU A 155 9.44 -5.97 -2.67
CA LEU A 155 10.24 -6.91 -3.45
C LEU A 155 11.74 -6.84 -3.09
N LYS A 156 12.28 -5.63 -2.89
CA LYS A 156 13.66 -5.47 -2.44
C LYS A 156 13.88 -6.03 -1.03
N ILE A 157 12.93 -5.84 -0.11
CA ILE A 157 13.01 -6.44 1.22
C ILE A 157 12.94 -7.96 1.12
N ALA A 158 12.10 -8.51 0.25
CA ALA A 158 12.00 -9.94 0.01
C ALA A 158 13.34 -10.54 -0.47
N ILE A 159 14.05 -9.89 -1.40
CA ILE A 159 15.39 -10.27 -1.85
C ILE A 159 16.41 -10.25 -0.70
N MET A 160 16.34 -9.22 0.16
CA MET A 160 17.24 -9.13 1.33
C MET A 160 16.99 -10.26 2.34
N ARG A 161 15.77 -10.79 2.40
CA ARG A 161 15.39 -11.91 3.28
C ARG A 161 15.91 -13.25 2.78
N ASP A 162 15.75 -13.48 1.48
CA ASP A 162 16.21 -14.70 0.83
C ASP A 162 16.57 -14.41 -0.64
N VAL A 163 17.85 -14.29 -0.89
CA VAL A 163 18.42 -14.00 -2.21
C VAL A 163 18.26 -15.17 -3.18
N THR A 164 17.97 -16.38 -2.68
CA THR A 164 17.83 -17.59 -3.49
C THR A 164 16.42 -17.74 -4.10
N ARG A 165 15.48 -16.93 -3.67
CA ARG A 165 14.11 -16.92 -4.20
C ARG A 165 14.05 -16.15 -5.53
N PRO A 166 13.64 -16.77 -6.63
CA PRO A 166 13.56 -16.12 -7.95
C PRO A 166 12.37 -15.17 -8.10
N GLU A 167 11.27 -15.40 -7.36
CA GLU A 167 10.01 -14.68 -7.53
C GLU A 167 10.12 -13.16 -7.30
N PRO A 168 10.83 -12.65 -6.28
CA PRO A 168 10.97 -11.21 -6.09
C PRO A 168 11.72 -10.54 -7.24
N HIS A 169 12.76 -11.18 -7.78
CA HIS A 169 13.48 -10.68 -8.94
C HIS A 169 12.59 -10.66 -10.18
N TYR A 170 11.85 -11.74 -10.42
CA TYR A 170 10.93 -11.84 -11.54
C TYR A 170 9.86 -10.73 -11.48
N GLN A 171 9.24 -10.51 -10.32
CA GLN A 171 8.23 -9.45 -10.15
C GLN A 171 8.81 -8.03 -10.32
N LEU A 172 10.08 -7.79 -9.95
CA LEU A 172 10.77 -6.54 -10.27
C LEU A 172 10.95 -6.36 -11.78
N GLY A 173 11.19 -7.45 -12.49
CA GLY A 173 11.25 -7.47 -13.95
C GLY A 173 9.91 -7.08 -14.59
N GLU A 174 8.81 -7.69 -14.15
CA GLU A 174 7.46 -7.33 -14.60
C GLU A 174 7.13 -5.87 -14.32
N LEU A 175 7.52 -5.37 -13.15
CA LEU A 175 7.31 -3.98 -12.76
C LEU A 175 8.07 -3.02 -13.69
N ALA A 176 9.35 -3.32 -13.96
CA ALA A 176 10.18 -2.53 -14.87
C ALA A 176 9.65 -2.56 -16.32
N GLU A 177 9.12 -3.71 -16.76
CA GLU A 177 8.51 -3.85 -18.08
C GLU A 177 7.23 -3.02 -18.21
N SER A 178 6.37 -3.03 -17.17
CA SER A 178 5.14 -2.21 -17.14
C SER A 178 5.42 -0.69 -17.19
N GLU A 179 6.62 -0.28 -16.75
CA GLU A 179 7.10 1.11 -16.81
C GLU A 179 7.87 1.42 -18.11
N GLY A 180 7.92 0.51 -19.08
CA GLY A 180 8.66 0.65 -20.35
C GLY A 180 10.18 0.56 -20.21
N ARG A 181 10.70 0.14 -19.05
CA ARG A 181 12.13 0.04 -18.75
C ARG A 181 12.68 -1.35 -19.09
N THR A 182 12.60 -1.71 -20.38
CA THR A 182 12.93 -3.06 -20.88
C THR A 182 14.33 -3.55 -20.48
N SER A 183 15.37 -2.68 -20.51
CA SER A 183 16.71 -3.07 -20.10
C SER A 183 16.81 -3.49 -18.63
N HIS A 184 16.08 -2.80 -17.75
CA HIS A 184 16.00 -3.17 -16.34
C HIS A 184 15.18 -4.46 -16.14
N ALA A 185 14.10 -4.64 -16.91
CA ALA A 185 13.32 -5.87 -16.87
C ALA A 185 14.17 -7.09 -17.21
N VAL A 186 14.91 -7.01 -18.32
CA VAL A 186 15.85 -8.07 -18.73
C VAL A 186 16.88 -8.38 -17.64
N HIS A 187 17.47 -7.36 -17.02
CA HIS A 187 18.42 -7.54 -15.92
C HIS A 187 17.78 -8.31 -14.74
N TYR A 188 16.57 -7.91 -14.31
CA TYR A 188 15.89 -8.58 -13.20
C TYR A 188 15.48 -10.02 -13.54
N TYR A 189 15.09 -10.31 -14.79
CA TYR A 189 14.78 -11.67 -15.21
C TYR A 189 16.04 -12.57 -15.20
N TYR A 190 17.20 -12.07 -15.58
CA TYR A 190 18.46 -12.81 -15.42
C TYR A 190 18.79 -13.04 -13.94
N MET A 191 18.61 -12.04 -13.07
CA MET A 191 18.79 -12.24 -11.62
C MET A 191 17.86 -13.32 -11.05
N ALA A 192 16.63 -13.44 -11.57
CA ALA A 192 15.74 -14.54 -11.21
C ALA A 192 16.29 -15.90 -11.65
N LEU A 193 16.94 -15.99 -12.82
CA LEU A 193 17.59 -17.21 -13.29
C LEU A 193 18.91 -17.51 -12.54
N ASP A 194 19.62 -16.48 -12.09
CA ASP A 194 20.80 -16.65 -11.22
C ASP A 194 20.39 -17.23 -9.87
N ALA A 195 19.23 -16.80 -9.31
CA ALA A 195 18.67 -17.36 -8.09
C ALA A 195 18.18 -18.81 -8.29
N GLN A 196 17.52 -19.08 -9.42
CA GLN A 196 17.05 -20.42 -9.79
C GLN A 196 17.06 -20.60 -11.31
N SER A 197 18.04 -21.31 -11.84
CA SER A 197 18.26 -21.48 -13.30
C SER A 197 17.09 -22.13 -14.04
N THR A 198 16.25 -22.92 -13.35
CA THR A 198 15.08 -23.59 -13.90
C THR A 198 13.78 -22.79 -13.78
N PHE A 199 13.84 -21.54 -13.29
CA PHE A 199 12.62 -20.73 -13.06
C PHE A 199 11.96 -20.32 -14.37
N GLN A 200 10.94 -21.08 -14.76
CA GLN A 200 10.30 -21.00 -16.08
C GLN A 200 9.71 -19.61 -16.39
N PRO A 201 9.05 -18.87 -15.45
CA PRO A 201 8.51 -17.56 -15.76
C PRO A 201 9.55 -16.56 -16.29
N ALA A 202 10.75 -16.52 -15.71
CA ALA A 202 11.80 -15.63 -16.19
C ALA A 202 12.36 -16.05 -17.56
N ARG A 203 12.50 -17.36 -17.81
CA ARG A 203 12.89 -17.87 -19.12
C ARG A 203 11.91 -17.46 -20.22
N ASP A 204 10.61 -17.59 -19.95
CA ASP A 204 9.56 -17.24 -20.92
C ASP A 204 9.52 -15.73 -21.17
N ALA A 205 9.72 -14.90 -20.12
CA ALA A 205 9.83 -13.46 -20.26
C ALA A 205 11.05 -13.07 -21.13
N LEU A 206 12.20 -13.64 -20.89
CA LEU A 206 13.41 -13.38 -21.69
C LEU A 206 13.28 -13.84 -23.14
N LYS A 207 12.65 -14.99 -23.40
CA LYS A 207 12.34 -15.46 -24.76
C LYS A 207 11.40 -14.49 -25.47
N ARG A 208 10.36 -14.05 -24.81
CA ARG A 208 9.39 -13.06 -25.35
C ARG A 208 10.09 -11.73 -25.72
N LEU A 209 11.10 -11.33 -24.95
CA LEU A 209 11.89 -10.13 -25.19
C LEU A 209 13.05 -10.34 -26.19
N GLY A 210 13.20 -11.55 -26.77
CA GLY A 210 14.27 -11.88 -27.72
C GLY A 210 15.67 -11.84 -27.07
N ARG A 211 15.77 -12.21 -25.80
CA ARG A 211 17.01 -12.22 -25.01
C ARG A 211 17.48 -13.59 -24.59
N LEU A 212 16.72 -14.66 -24.90
CA LEU A 212 17.08 -16.06 -24.69
C LEU A 212 16.70 -16.84 -25.94
N ASP A 213 17.63 -17.54 -26.55
CA ASP A 213 17.34 -18.37 -27.71
C ASP A 213 16.60 -19.66 -27.30
N ALA A 214 15.77 -20.16 -28.23
CA ALA A 214 14.98 -21.39 -28.00
C ALA A 214 15.87 -22.65 -27.79
N ALA A 215 17.18 -22.53 -27.98
CA ALA A 215 18.15 -23.62 -27.93
C ALA A 215 18.97 -23.71 -26.61
N ASP A 216 18.85 -22.74 -25.69
CA ASP A 216 19.56 -22.81 -24.39
C ASP A 216 18.86 -23.76 -23.41
N HIS A 217 18.83 -25.05 -23.78
CA HIS A 217 18.65 -26.14 -22.86
C HIS A 217 20.05 -26.57 -22.38
N HIS A 218 20.57 -25.87 -21.37
CA HIS A 218 21.67 -26.47 -20.59
C HIS A 218 21.06 -27.29 -19.46
N PRO A 219 21.57 -28.52 -19.28
CA PRO A 219 21.09 -29.50 -18.29
C PRO A 219 21.36 -29.05 -16.85
#